data_39694aa1141a332a4109c06fd9995a0d
#
_entry.id   39694aa1141a332a4109c06fd9995a0d
#
_cell.length_a   1.000
_cell.length_b   1.000
_cell.length_c   1.000
_cell.angle_alpha   90.00
_cell.angle_beta   90.00
_cell.angle_gamma   90.00
#
_symmetry.space_group_name_H-M   'P 1'
#
loop_
_entity.id
_entity.type
_entity.pdbx_description
1 polymer ?
#
loop_
_entity_poly.entity_id
_entity_poly.type
_entity_poly.pdbx_seq_one_letter_code
_entity_poly.pdbx_strand_id
1 'polypeptide(L)'
;MKNKTTFSIHRGLIAFFFGILFCFAPLSGQNVQDTIIAYFNLLEKVPQEKLYLHLDKPFYGAGEKIWFKGYLVNSVTHQDNTQSNFIITELVNRSDSIVERKKIRRDSLGFHNAFTLPPTLPAGDYYLRGYSNWMLNQEPEFFYSRNLKIGNSIDNTIVSNIEYQQEDESHYTAKVRFTSNTQEAFGNTAIRYRYIENGKIKDKGKRKTDENGLISISLPDLKPIATRHIEVEFDDPQYIYKKTFYLPSFTKDFDVKFFPEGGALLTVAHQNIAFKAQGSDGFSTEIEGFLFDANGDTLTAFRSEHDGMGVFTLNPTVGNSYYVIAKSGDGISKRFDLPAVEEKGITLSMTHYKKEIRYEIQKTEATEWPQKLFLIAHTRGKLVILQPVSVDRTFGRMNDSLFNAGITHFMLIDQQGNALSHRLVFIPDRNPNQWQILADKTTYGKREKVSQQISAKDDNGTPVEGSFSISITDRKSIRPDSLAGNIVSNFLLTSDLKGYVENPGYYFLQQDLRTLRTVDFLMMTHGWRRHPVSYTHLTLPTICSV
;
A
#
# COMPACT_ATOMS: atom_id res chain seq x y z
N MET A 1 25.40 38.66 33.92
CA MET A 1 25.20 39.02 32.49
C MET A 1 25.00 37.73 31.71
N LYS A 2 23.78 37.45 31.30
CA LYS A 2 23.36 36.23 30.63
C LYS A 2 23.23 36.53 29.13
N ASN A 3 24.09 35.94 28.31
CA ASN A 3 23.89 35.96 26.86
C ASN A 3 23.08 34.71 26.48
N LYS A 4 21.84 34.94 26.11
CA LYS A 4 21.02 33.99 25.39
C LYS A 4 21.35 34.11 23.90
N THR A 5 22.03 33.16 23.33
CA THR A 5 22.14 32.97 21.88
C THR A 5 20.98 32.11 21.43
N THR A 6 19.97 32.78 20.91
CA THR A 6 18.88 32.15 20.15
C THR A 6 19.41 31.73 18.77
N PHE A 7 19.57 30.44 18.56
CA PHE A 7 19.77 29.88 17.21
C PHE A 7 18.43 29.87 16.47
N SER A 8 18.23 30.85 15.64
CA SER A 8 17.19 30.85 14.61
C SER A 8 17.63 29.92 13.48
N ILE A 9 17.03 28.75 13.42
CA ILE A 9 17.17 27.86 12.26
C ILE A 9 16.30 28.44 11.15
N HIS A 10 16.90 29.25 10.30
CA HIS A 10 16.34 29.54 8.99
C HIS A 10 16.34 28.22 8.19
N ARG A 11 15.16 27.67 8.02
CA ARG A 11 14.89 26.66 6.98
C ARG A 11 15.08 27.36 5.62
N GLY A 12 16.33 27.42 5.16
CA GLY A 12 16.65 27.68 3.79
C GLY A 12 16.23 26.44 3.00
N LEU A 13 15.11 26.53 2.29
CA LEU A 13 14.78 25.66 1.16
C LEU A 13 15.90 25.83 0.12
N ILE A 14 16.91 24.97 0.16
CA ILE A 14 17.72 24.70 -1.02
C ILE A 14 16.96 23.59 -1.76
N ALA A 15 15.90 24.02 -2.44
CA ALA A 15 15.45 23.31 -3.62
C ALA A 15 16.60 23.40 -4.62
N PHE A 16 17.45 22.37 -4.66
CA PHE A 16 18.29 22.12 -5.81
C PHE A 16 17.35 21.69 -6.95
N PHE A 17 16.69 22.70 -7.50
CA PHE A 17 16.17 22.64 -8.84
C PHE A 17 17.39 22.42 -9.74
N PHE A 18 17.65 21.18 -10.12
CA PHE A 18 18.20 20.93 -11.42
C PHE A 18 17.12 21.29 -12.43
N GLY A 19 16.79 22.59 -12.47
CA GLY A 19 16.24 23.22 -13.63
C GLY A 19 17.34 23.18 -14.68
N ILE A 20 17.41 22.07 -15.43
CA ILE A 20 17.85 22.19 -16.80
C ILE A 20 16.76 23.06 -17.43
N LEU A 21 16.99 24.35 -17.37
CA LEU A 21 16.36 25.31 -18.26
C LEU A 21 16.79 24.90 -19.68
N PHE A 22 16.09 23.91 -20.24
CA PHE A 22 15.97 23.86 -21.66
C PHE A 22 15.19 25.13 -22.00
N CYS A 23 15.91 26.21 -22.35
CA CYS A 23 15.35 27.26 -23.18
C CYS A 23 14.77 26.55 -24.39
N PHE A 24 13.47 26.26 -24.36
CA PHE A 24 12.71 25.90 -25.53
C PHE A 24 12.66 27.14 -26.43
N ALA A 25 13.70 27.34 -27.23
CA ALA A 25 13.47 27.88 -28.56
C ALA A 25 12.37 27.01 -29.17
N PRO A 26 11.41 27.52 -29.93
CA PRO A 26 10.43 26.71 -30.63
C PRO A 26 11.21 25.71 -31.48
N LEU A 27 11.32 24.48 -31.00
CA LEU A 27 11.91 23.37 -31.72
C LEU A 27 10.93 22.97 -32.83
N SER A 28 10.85 23.83 -33.84
CA SER A 28 10.22 23.50 -35.10
C SER A 28 11.03 22.39 -35.74
N GLY A 29 10.66 21.10 -35.45
CA GLY A 29 11.23 19.96 -36.13
C GLY A 29 11.63 18.77 -35.30
N GLN A 30 11.68 18.82 -33.97
CA GLN A 30 11.95 17.60 -33.18
C GLN A 30 10.70 16.72 -33.14
N ASN A 31 10.87 15.48 -33.59
CA ASN A 31 9.79 14.48 -33.54
C ASN A 31 9.53 14.15 -32.05
N VAL A 32 8.28 14.25 -31.59
CA VAL A 32 7.89 13.90 -30.22
C VAL A 32 8.35 12.50 -29.83
N GLN A 33 8.43 11.57 -30.77
CA GLN A 33 8.94 10.20 -30.53
C GLN A 33 10.40 10.22 -30.05
N ASP A 34 11.27 11.05 -30.67
CA ASP A 34 12.68 11.14 -30.27
C ASP A 34 12.83 11.72 -28.86
N THR A 35 11.95 12.67 -28.49
CA THR A 35 11.90 13.24 -27.14
C THR A 35 11.50 12.18 -26.12
N ILE A 36 10.47 11.37 -26.41
CA ILE A 36 10.01 10.27 -25.55
C ILE A 36 11.11 9.24 -25.38
N ILE A 37 11.73 8.79 -26.49
CA ILE A 37 12.82 7.82 -26.45
C ILE A 37 13.99 8.36 -25.61
N ALA A 38 14.38 9.62 -25.83
CA ALA A 38 15.46 10.25 -25.07
C ALA A 38 15.13 10.31 -23.56
N TYR A 39 13.87 10.59 -23.21
CA TYR A 39 13.40 10.61 -21.83
C TYR A 39 13.50 9.23 -21.17
N PHE A 40 12.97 8.17 -21.79
CA PHE A 40 13.05 6.82 -21.23
C PHE A 40 14.48 6.31 -21.17
N ASN A 41 15.34 6.62 -22.14
CA ASN A 41 16.77 6.33 -22.10
C ASN A 41 17.48 7.05 -20.93
N LEU A 42 17.02 8.25 -20.55
CA LEU A 42 17.52 8.92 -19.36
C LEU A 42 17.08 8.20 -18.06
N LEU A 43 15.83 7.76 -17.99
CA LEU A 43 15.32 6.99 -16.85
C LEU A 43 16.10 5.68 -16.65
N GLU A 44 16.43 4.98 -17.72
CA GLU A 44 17.25 3.76 -17.64
C GLU A 44 18.66 4.01 -17.08
N LYS A 45 19.21 5.23 -17.26
CA LYS A 45 20.53 5.62 -16.71
C LYS A 45 20.47 5.99 -15.23
N VAL A 46 19.27 6.24 -14.69
CA VAL A 46 19.03 6.59 -13.29
C VAL A 46 18.15 5.52 -12.64
N PRO A 47 18.71 4.31 -12.42
CA PRO A 47 17.92 3.18 -11.97
C PRO A 47 17.38 3.43 -10.57
N GLN A 48 16.10 3.16 -10.39
CA GLN A 48 15.45 3.15 -9.08
C GLN A 48 15.75 1.84 -8.34
N GLU A 49 15.65 1.86 -7.02
CA GLU A 49 15.88 0.71 -6.16
C GLU A 49 14.60 0.29 -5.45
N LYS A 50 14.45 -1.01 -5.21
CA LYS A 50 13.41 -1.61 -4.38
C LYS A 50 14.03 -2.45 -3.29
N LEU A 51 13.47 -2.37 -2.09
CA LEU A 51 13.92 -3.15 -0.94
C LEU A 51 12.80 -4.07 -0.45
N TYR A 52 13.17 -5.32 -0.15
CA TYR A 52 12.34 -6.25 0.60
C TYR A 52 13.13 -6.79 1.79
N LEU A 53 12.48 -6.92 2.96
CA LEU A 53 13.08 -7.53 4.15
C LEU A 53 12.38 -8.87 4.44
N HIS A 54 13.11 -9.96 4.34
CA HIS A 54 12.65 -11.28 4.76
C HIS A 54 12.95 -11.48 6.23
N LEU A 55 11.91 -11.67 7.04
CA LEU A 55 12.00 -11.86 8.49
C LEU A 55 11.93 -13.34 8.84
N ASP A 56 12.52 -13.72 9.96
CA ASP A 56 12.49 -15.09 10.47
C ASP A 56 11.12 -15.50 11.03
N LYS A 57 10.31 -14.55 11.51
CA LYS A 57 8.97 -14.81 12.08
C LYS A 57 7.98 -13.68 11.75
N PRO A 58 6.67 -13.94 11.80
CA PRO A 58 5.65 -12.89 11.59
C PRO A 58 5.32 -12.08 12.86
N PHE A 59 5.68 -12.55 14.07
CA PHE A 59 5.48 -11.85 15.35
C PHE A 59 6.59 -12.22 16.33
N TYR A 60 6.79 -11.41 17.36
CA TYR A 60 7.90 -11.51 18.30
C TYR A 60 7.45 -11.26 19.74
N GLY A 61 8.25 -11.75 20.68
CA GLY A 61 8.17 -11.39 22.10
C GLY A 61 9.22 -10.31 22.44
N ALA A 62 8.91 -9.45 23.42
CA ALA A 62 9.92 -8.57 24.01
C ALA A 62 11.07 -9.45 24.57
N GLY A 63 12.30 -8.98 24.41
CA GLY A 63 13.51 -9.75 24.71
C GLY A 63 14.00 -10.65 23.58
N GLU A 64 13.21 -10.89 22.54
CA GLU A 64 13.63 -11.66 21.37
C GLU A 64 14.42 -10.82 20.36
N LYS A 65 14.90 -11.50 19.30
CA LYS A 65 15.54 -10.85 18.15
C LYS A 65 14.68 -10.98 16.92
N ILE A 66 14.55 -9.89 16.17
CA ILE A 66 13.99 -9.87 14.83
C ILE A 66 15.14 -10.06 13.84
N TRP A 67 15.36 -11.29 13.38
CA TRP A 67 16.34 -11.55 12.36
C TRP A 67 15.78 -11.22 10.98
N PHE A 68 16.59 -10.61 10.13
CA PHE A 68 16.16 -10.32 8.77
C PHE A 68 17.31 -10.33 7.76
N LYS A 69 16.93 -10.59 6.51
CA LYS A 69 17.76 -10.40 5.32
C LYS A 69 17.08 -9.41 4.39
N GLY A 70 17.84 -8.41 3.94
CA GLY A 70 17.40 -7.40 2.97
C GLY A 70 17.79 -7.80 1.55
N TYR A 71 16.84 -7.70 0.65
CA TYR A 71 17.00 -7.82 -0.80
C TYR A 71 16.81 -6.46 -1.42
N LEU A 72 17.91 -5.83 -1.80
CA LEU A 72 17.90 -4.55 -2.50
C LEU A 72 18.19 -4.83 -3.98
N VAL A 73 17.27 -4.44 -4.84
CA VAL A 73 17.33 -4.73 -6.27
C VAL A 73 17.09 -3.48 -7.10
N ASN A 74 17.59 -3.51 -8.33
CA ASN A 74 17.19 -2.55 -9.36
C ASN A 74 15.69 -2.74 -9.65
N SER A 75 14.92 -1.66 -9.68
CA SER A 75 13.46 -1.73 -9.80
C SER A 75 12.98 -2.28 -11.15
N VAL A 76 13.79 -2.17 -12.20
CA VAL A 76 13.45 -2.61 -13.56
C VAL A 76 13.81 -4.06 -13.78
N THR A 77 15.04 -4.44 -13.43
CA THR A 77 15.57 -5.78 -13.73
C THR A 77 15.36 -6.78 -12.61
N HIS A 78 15.06 -6.30 -11.40
CA HIS A 78 15.06 -7.06 -10.15
C HIS A 78 16.39 -7.78 -9.85
N GLN A 79 17.47 -7.31 -10.47
CA GLN A 79 18.82 -7.81 -10.23
C GLN A 79 19.54 -7.00 -9.16
N ASP A 80 20.57 -7.59 -8.59
CA ASP A 80 21.41 -7.02 -7.52
C ASP A 80 22.48 -6.05 -8.07
N ASN A 81 22.13 -5.22 -9.03
CA ASN A 81 23.00 -4.19 -9.62
C ASN A 81 22.60 -2.78 -9.15
N THR A 82 22.54 -2.58 -7.85
CA THR A 82 22.07 -1.34 -7.20
C THR A 82 23.20 -0.35 -6.95
N GLN A 83 22.83 0.94 -6.80
CA GLN A 83 23.77 2.04 -6.51
C GLN A 83 24.13 2.09 -5.01
N SER A 84 23.25 1.61 -4.16
CA SER A 84 23.40 1.72 -2.71
C SER A 84 24.19 0.57 -2.11
N ASN A 85 25.21 0.91 -1.31
CA ASN A 85 26.04 -0.05 -0.59
C ASN A 85 25.58 -0.26 0.86
N PHE A 86 24.53 0.40 1.29
CA PHE A 86 23.92 0.22 2.59
C PHE A 86 22.41 0.51 2.54
N ILE A 87 21.70 -0.14 3.45
CA ILE A 87 20.30 0.10 3.71
C ILE A 87 20.11 0.67 5.12
N ILE A 88 19.00 1.37 5.32
CA ILE A 88 18.53 1.83 6.62
C ILE A 88 17.30 1.02 6.96
N THR A 89 17.26 0.50 8.18
CA THR A 89 16.09 -0.21 8.72
C THR A 89 15.69 0.39 10.04
N GLU A 90 14.40 0.53 10.28
CA GLU A 90 13.84 1.19 11.46
C GLU A 90 12.71 0.35 12.04
N LEU A 91 12.80 0.07 13.33
CA LEU A 91 11.66 -0.42 14.10
C LEU A 91 10.90 0.79 14.63
N VAL A 92 9.63 0.90 14.29
CA VAL A 92 8.79 2.08 14.59
C VAL A 92 7.56 1.62 15.34
N ASN A 93 7.15 2.36 16.35
CA ASN A 93 5.92 2.08 17.07
C ASN A 93 4.70 2.71 16.34
N ARG A 94 3.51 2.36 16.78
CA ARG A 94 2.26 2.85 16.18
C ARG A 94 2.08 4.38 16.26
N SER A 95 2.82 5.06 17.14
CA SER A 95 2.82 6.54 17.23
C SER A 95 3.86 7.19 16.30
N ASP A 96 4.37 6.45 15.31
CA ASP A 96 5.41 6.85 14.35
C ASP A 96 6.74 7.29 15.02
N SER A 97 7.00 6.78 16.22
CA SER A 97 8.27 7.02 16.92
C SER A 97 9.25 5.90 16.64
N ILE A 98 10.46 6.25 16.25
CA ILE A 98 11.52 5.28 15.96
C ILE A 98 12.02 4.70 17.27
N VAL A 99 11.86 3.39 17.46
CA VAL A 99 12.36 2.64 18.61
C VAL A 99 13.86 2.36 18.45
N GLU A 100 14.25 1.88 17.27
CA GLU A 100 15.64 1.61 16.92
C GLU A 100 15.85 1.81 15.42
N ARG A 101 17.02 2.36 15.03
CA ARG A 101 17.44 2.52 13.64
C ARG A 101 18.79 1.84 13.43
N LYS A 102 18.91 1.09 12.33
CA LYS A 102 20.16 0.47 11.92
C LYS A 102 20.55 0.88 10.51
N LYS A 103 21.82 1.20 10.32
CA LYS A 103 22.47 1.36 9.01
C LYS A 103 23.29 0.11 8.73
N ILE A 104 22.95 -0.62 7.68
CA ILE A 104 23.51 -1.93 7.37
C ILE A 104 24.27 -1.84 6.07
N ARG A 105 25.55 -2.14 6.11
CA ARG A 105 26.40 -2.21 4.92
C ARG A 105 26.26 -3.59 4.28
N ARG A 106 26.30 -3.63 2.95
CA ARG A 106 26.38 -4.87 2.17
C ARG A 106 27.69 -5.59 2.45
N ASP A 107 27.64 -6.89 2.64
CA ASP A 107 28.78 -7.79 2.67
C ASP A 107 28.64 -8.90 1.61
N SER A 108 29.44 -9.95 1.70
CA SER A 108 29.42 -11.09 0.77
C SER A 108 28.10 -11.88 0.78
N LEU A 109 27.32 -11.77 1.86
CA LEU A 109 25.99 -12.42 2.02
C LEU A 109 24.84 -11.47 1.72
N GLY A 110 25.12 -10.20 1.37
CA GLY A 110 24.14 -9.15 1.13
C GLY A 110 23.87 -8.30 2.36
N PHE A 111 22.63 -7.91 2.58
CA PHE A 111 22.22 -7.12 3.76
C PHE A 111 21.55 -8.04 4.78
N HIS A 112 22.12 -8.18 5.96
CA HIS A 112 21.50 -8.95 7.03
C HIS A 112 21.81 -8.34 8.39
N ASN A 113 20.89 -8.43 9.32
CA ASN A 113 21.05 -7.96 10.70
C ASN A 113 19.92 -8.51 11.59
N ALA A 114 19.89 -8.05 12.83
CA ALA A 114 18.79 -8.29 13.77
C ALA A 114 18.53 -7.07 14.65
N PHE A 115 17.27 -6.82 14.96
CA PHE A 115 16.89 -5.96 16.09
C PHE A 115 16.84 -6.80 17.36
N THR A 116 17.45 -6.35 18.44
CA THR A 116 17.31 -6.98 19.75
C THR A 116 16.26 -6.20 20.54
N LEU A 117 15.11 -6.82 20.72
CA LEU A 117 14.00 -6.17 21.42
C LEU A 117 14.31 -6.06 22.92
N PRO A 118 14.20 -4.88 23.54
CA PRO A 118 14.32 -4.76 24.99
C PRO A 118 13.26 -5.63 25.69
N PRO A 119 13.58 -6.31 26.80
CA PRO A 119 12.59 -7.05 27.58
C PRO A 119 11.43 -6.18 28.09
N THR A 120 11.69 -4.90 28.26
CA THR A 120 10.72 -3.88 28.73
C THR A 120 9.94 -3.24 27.60
N LEU A 121 10.13 -3.69 26.32
CA LEU A 121 9.40 -3.12 25.19
C LEU A 121 7.90 -3.41 25.37
N PRO A 122 7.03 -2.39 25.34
CA PRO A 122 5.60 -2.59 25.50
C PRO A 122 5.02 -3.53 24.43
N ALA A 123 4.06 -4.36 24.83
CA ALA A 123 3.27 -5.15 23.86
C ALA A 123 2.45 -4.21 22.96
N GLY A 124 2.34 -4.54 21.68
CA GLY A 124 1.55 -3.74 20.74
C GLY A 124 1.92 -3.97 19.28
N ASP A 125 1.37 -3.08 18.45
CA ASP A 125 1.66 -3.05 17.02
C ASP A 125 2.86 -2.13 16.75
N TYR A 126 3.77 -2.66 15.97
CA TYR A 126 4.95 -1.98 15.47
C TYR A 126 5.02 -2.15 13.97
N TYR A 127 5.87 -1.42 13.29
CA TYR A 127 6.20 -1.72 11.92
C TYR A 127 7.71 -1.60 11.67
N LEU A 128 8.19 -2.42 10.77
CA LEU A 128 9.55 -2.38 10.29
C LEU A 128 9.56 -1.64 8.97
N ARG A 129 10.29 -0.53 8.90
CA ARG A 129 10.50 0.26 7.71
C ARG A 129 11.93 0.05 7.21
N GLY A 130 12.08 -0.05 5.87
CA GLY A 130 13.38 -0.23 5.26
C GLY A 130 13.52 0.55 3.95
N TYR A 131 14.68 1.16 3.73
CA TYR A 131 14.98 1.92 2.52
C TYR A 131 16.48 2.04 2.30
N SER A 132 16.90 2.30 1.06
CA SER A 132 18.27 2.69 0.74
C SER A 132 18.39 4.23 0.75
N ASN A 133 19.61 4.72 0.75
CA ASN A 133 19.83 6.17 0.63
C ASN A 133 19.35 6.71 -0.73
N TRP A 134 19.39 5.88 -1.77
CA TRP A 134 18.90 6.23 -3.10
C TRP A 134 17.37 6.36 -3.14
N MET A 135 16.67 5.50 -2.40
CA MET A 135 15.20 5.53 -2.28
C MET A 135 14.69 6.80 -1.59
N LEU A 136 15.53 7.56 -0.88
CA LEU A 136 15.13 8.87 -0.31
C LEU A 136 14.79 9.92 -1.38
N ASN A 137 15.10 9.68 -2.64
CA ASN A 137 14.65 10.50 -3.77
C ASN A 137 13.20 10.19 -4.19
N GLN A 138 12.59 9.17 -3.60
CA GLN A 138 11.20 8.76 -3.83
C GLN A 138 10.31 9.19 -2.65
N GLU A 139 9.00 9.10 -2.85
CA GLU A 139 8.05 9.31 -1.76
C GLU A 139 8.18 8.18 -0.72
N PRO A 140 8.04 8.46 0.59
CA PRO A 140 8.18 7.45 1.64
C PRO A 140 7.21 6.25 1.52
N GLU A 141 6.12 6.40 0.78
CA GLU A 141 5.14 5.35 0.50
C GLU A 141 5.75 4.16 -0.26
N PHE A 142 6.85 4.37 -1.00
CA PHE A 142 7.56 3.32 -1.73
C PHE A 142 8.64 2.61 -0.90
N PHE A 143 8.84 3.02 0.35
CA PHE A 143 9.74 2.31 1.25
C PHE A 143 9.11 0.98 1.66
N TYR A 144 9.96 -0.02 1.86
CA TYR A 144 9.48 -1.26 2.46
C TYR A 144 8.86 -0.99 3.83
N SER A 145 7.66 -1.51 4.06
CA SER A 145 7.00 -1.47 5.36
C SER A 145 6.31 -2.80 5.65
N ARG A 146 6.43 -3.27 6.88
CA ARG A 146 5.76 -4.48 7.36
C ARG A 146 5.30 -4.31 8.79
N ASN A 147 4.01 -4.53 9.01
CA ASN A 147 3.43 -4.53 10.35
C ASN A 147 3.88 -5.76 11.14
N LEU A 148 4.19 -5.56 12.41
CA LEU A 148 4.65 -6.57 13.36
C LEU A 148 3.84 -6.49 14.64
N LYS A 149 3.46 -7.64 15.19
CA LYS A 149 2.93 -7.72 16.54
C LYS A 149 4.05 -8.13 17.50
N ILE A 150 4.25 -7.36 18.55
CA ILE A 150 5.20 -7.67 19.61
C ILE A 150 4.42 -7.90 20.89
N GLY A 151 4.57 -9.09 21.46
CA GLY A 151 4.03 -9.44 22.77
C GLY A 151 5.07 -9.15 23.87
N ASN A 152 4.64 -9.01 25.12
CA ASN A 152 5.55 -8.92 26.25
C ASN A 152 5.11 -9.92 27.32
N SER A 153 5.97 -10.87 27.67
CA SER A 153 5.66 -11.89 28.68
C SER A 153 5.68 -11.34 30.09
N ILE A 154 6.35 -10.22 30.34
CA ILE A 154 6.32 -9.52 31.64
C ILE A 154 4.93 -8.92 31.88
N ASP A 155 4.25 -8.49 30.82
CA ASP A 155 2.86 -8.02 30.89
C ASP A 155 1.87 -9.16 31.22
N ASN A 156 2.30 -10.44 31.13
CA ASN A 156 1.43 -11.59 31.42
C ASN A 156 1.17 -11.79 32.92
N THR A 157 1.87 -11.12 33.82
CA THR A 157 1.51 -11.13 35.24
C THR A 157 0.27 -10.27 35.51
N ILE A 158 0.05 -9.26 34.67
CA ILE A 158 -1.09 -8.36 34.72
C ILE A 158 -1.83 -8.46 33.40
N VAL A 159 -2.99 -9.05 33.43
CA VAL A 159 -3.92 -9.12 32.30
C VAL A 159 -4.82 -7.90 32.36
N SER A 160 -4.93 -7.18 31.24
CA SER A 160 -5.84 -6.05 31.16
C SER A 160 -6.79 -6.21 29.98
N ASN A 161 -8.05 -5.99 30.22
CA ASN A 161 -9.10 -5.91 29.22
C ASN A 161 -9.69 -4.52 29.21
N ILE A 162 -9.99 -4.01 28.02
CA ILE A 162 -10.68 -2.75 27.84
C ILE A 162 -12.01 -2.99 27.14
N GLU A 163 -13.04 -2.37 27.67
CA GLU A 163 -14.38 -2.31 27.08
C GLU A 163 -14.78 -0.85 26.94
N TYR A 164 -15.52 -0.55 25.89
CA TYR A 164 -16.02 0.79 25.65
C TYR A 164 -17.53 0.80 25.79
N GLN A 165 -18.02 1.65 26.65
CA GLN A 165 -19.45 1.88 26.87
C GLN A 165 -19.82 3.22 26.22
N GLN A 166 -20.82 3.21 25.36
CA GLN A 166 -21.41 4.42 24.80
C GLN A 166 -22.38 5.00 25.83
N GLU A 167 -22.17 6.25 26.21
CA GLU A 167 -23.04 6.99 27.16
C GLU A 167 -24.15 7.72 26.39
N ASP A 168 -23.77 8.36 25.25
CA ASP A 168 -24.68 9.01 24.31
C ASP A 168 -24.06 8.97 22.89
N GLU A 169 -24.60 9.75 21.93
CA GLU A 169 -24.16 9.73 20.53
C GLU A 169 -22.66 10.05 20.33
N SER A 170 -22.07 10.82 21.23
CA SER A 170 -20.69 11.32 21.10
C SER A 170 -19.77 10.96 22.28
N HIS A 171 -20.32 10.57 23.42
CA HIS A 171 -19.58 10.30 24.63
C HIS A 171 -19.41 8.82 24.89
N TYR A 172 -18.19 8.43 25.15
CA TYR A 172 -17.80 7.06 25.47
C TYR A 172 -17.01 7.01 26.77
N THR A 173 -17.17 5.93 27.50
CA THR A 173 -16.35 5.61 28.67
C THR A 173 -15.56 4.35 28.38
N ALA A 174 -14.23 4.44 28.53
CA ALA A 174 -13.33 3.29 28.50
C ALA A 174 -13.26 2.65 29.88
N LYS A 175 -13.69 1.40 29.99
CA LYS A 175 -13.60 0.59 31.22
C LYS A 175 -12.42 -0.37 31.10
N VAL A 176 -11.38 -0.15 31.90
CA VAL A 176 -10.18 -0.99 31.91
C VAL A 176 -10.17 -1.84 33.16
N ARG A 177 -10.16 -3.15 32.98
CA ARG A 177 -10.07 -4.14 34.06
C ARG A 177 -8.67 -4.72 34.12
N PHE A 178 -8.11 -4.80 35.31
CA PHE A 178 -6.79 -5.39 35.58
C PHE A 178 -6.95 -6.61 36.47
N THR A 179 -6.42 -7.75 36.02
CA THR A 179 -6.39 -9.01 36.80
C THR A 179 -5.01 -9.64 36.71
N SER A 180 -4.67 -10.49 37.66
CA SER A 180 -3.50 -11.36 37.55
C SER A 180 -3.75 -12.45 36.47
N ASN A 181 -2.71 -13.19 36.11
CA ASN A 181 -2.82 -14.37 35.25
C ASN A 181 -3.66 -15.50 35.91
N THR A 182 -3.86 -15.46 37.22
CA THR A 182 -4.76 -16.34 37.98
C THR A 182 -6.17 -15.77 38.12
N GLN A 183 -6.49 -14.69 37.39
CA GLN A 183 -7.77 -13.98 37.40
C GLN A 183 -8.12 -13.24 38.71
N GLU A 184 -7.17 -13.04 39.61
CA GLU A 184 -7.35 -12.22 40.79
C GLU A 184 -7.36 -10.74 40.40
N ALA A 185 -8.31 -9.97 40.92
CA ALA A 185 -8.44 -8.56 40.61
C ALA A 185 -7.37 -7.70 41.31
N PHE A 186 -6.77 -6.76 40.58
CA PHE A 186 -5.95 -5.72 41.16
C PHE A 186 -6.83 -4.61 41.76
N GLY A 187 -7.50 -4.90 42.86
CA GLY A 187 -8.36 -3.96 43.56
C GLY A 187 -7.57 -2.89 44.32
N ASN A 188 -8.16 -1.70 44.47
CA ASN A 188 -7.58 -0.53 45.18
C ASN A 188 -6.19 -0.12 44.68
N THR A 189 -5.79 -0.49 43.48
CA THR A 189 -4.48 -0.20 42.90
C THR A 189 -4.48 1.18 42.23
N ALA A 190 -3.42 1.96 42.46
CA ALA A 190 -3.29 3.29 41.85
C ALA A 190 -2.81 3.17 40.39
N ILE A 191 -3.56 3.76 39.46
CA ILE A 191 -3.31 3.77 38.02
C ILE A 191 -3.13 5.21 37.56
N ARG A 192 -2.08 5.46 36.79
CA ARG A 192 -1.94 6.67 35.97
C ARG A 192 -2.43 6.41 34.58
N TYR A 193 -3.16 7.34 33.98
CA TYR A 193 -3.56 7.26 32.59
C TYR A 193 -3.28 8.56 31.84
N ARG A 194 -3.13 8.42 30.53
CA ARG A 194 -3.04 9.52 29.55
C ARG A 194 -3.89 9.16 28.34
N TYR A 195 -4.80 10.04 27.98
CA TYR A 195 -5.50 9.98 26.71
C TYR A 195 -4.78 10.88 25.69
N ILE A 196 -4.39 10.29 24.59
CA ILE A 196 -3.57 10.91 23.55
C ILE A 196 -4.32 10.88 22.24
N GLU A 197 -4.37 12.04 21.58
CA GLU A 197 -4.98 12.22 20.25
C GLU A 197 -3.97 12.94 19.37
N ASN A 198 -3.64 12.35 18.20
CA ASN A 198 -2.64 12.88 17.25
C ASN A 198 -1.31 13.24 17.91
N GLY A 199 -0.81 12.37 18.80
CA GLY A 199 0.42 12.58 19.54
C GLY A 199 0.36 13.66 20.63
N LYS A 200 -0.80 14.30 20.89
CA LYS A 200 -0.99 15.30 21.93
C LYS A 200 -1.82 14.74 23.08
N ILE A 201 -1.34 14.94 24.30
CA ILE A 201 -2.09 14.58 25.50
C ILE A 201 -3.32 15.51 25.60
N LYS A 202 -4.51 14.93 25.57
CA LYS A 202 -5.78 15.62 25.71
C LYS A 202 -6.36 15.53 27.12
N ASP A 203 -6.12 14.40 27.78
CA ASP A 203 -6.49 14.18 29.18
C ASP A 203 -5.47 13.28 29.86
N LYS A 204 -5.31 13.45 31.16
CA LYS A 204 -4.45 12.64 32.01
C LYS A 204 -4.92 12.69 33.46
N GLY A 205 -4.70 11.62 34.16
CA GLY A 205 -5.08 11.58 35.58
C GLY A 205 -4.55 10.37 36.33
N LYS A 206 -4.90 10.34 37.61
CA LYS A 206 -4.73 9.17 38.47
C LYS A 206 -6.09 8.65 38.86
N ARG A 207 -6.25 7.35 38.90
CA ARG A 207 -7.45 6.64 39.35
C ARG A 207 -7.04 5.49 40.25
N LYS A 208 -7.90 5.10 41.16
CA LYS A 208 -7.80 3.80 41.84
C LYS A 208 -8.78 2.82 41.23
N THR A 209 -8.33 1.58 41.05
CA THR A 209 -9.25 0.51 40.66
C THR A 209 -10.26 0.25 41.77
N ASP A 210 -11.46 -0.17 41.42
CA ASP A 210 -12.43 -0.71 42.36
C ASP A 210 -12.00 -2.10 42.89
N GLU A 211 -12.81 -2.73 43.73
CA GLU A 211 -12.53 -4.08 44.25
C GLU A 211 -12.39 -5.15 43.19
N ASN A 212 -12.99 -4.93 42.01
CA ASN A 212 -12.95 -5.83 40.85
C ASN A 212 -11.80 -5.50 39.87
N GLY A 213 -10.88 -4.60 40.25
CA GLY A 213 -9.76 -4.19 39.41
C GLY A 213 -10.15 -3.28 38.23
N LEU A 214 -11.32 -2.61 38.29
CA LEU A 214 -11.85 -1.79 37.20
C LEU A 214 -11.55 -0.30 37.41
N ILE A 215 -11.16 0.40 36.33
CA ILE A 215 -11.20 1.88 36.27
C ILE A 215 -12.09 2.31 35.10
N SER A 216 -12.68 3.51 35.23
CA SER A 216 -13.44 4.15 34.15
C SER A 216 -12.76 5.46 33.76
N ILE A 217 -12.59 5.67 32.47
CA ILE A 217 -11.98 6.86 31.86
C ILE A 217 -12.97 7.40 30.87
N SER A 218 -13.52 8.59 31.13
CA SER A 218 -14.41 9.27 30.18
C SER A 218 -13.57 9.78 29.01
N LEU A 219 -14.06 9.52 27.80
CA LEU A 219 -13.41 9.96 26.57
C LEU A 219 -14.10 11.24 26.10
N PRO A 220 -13.35 12.26 25.69
CA PRO A 220 -13.96 13.46 25.11
C PRO A 220 -14.62 13.13 23.76
N ASP A 221 -15.41 14.07 23.25
CA ASP A 221 -16.07 13.96 21.96
C ASP A 221 -15.20 13.33 20.87
N LEU A 222 -15.63 12.17 20.39
CA LEU A 222 -14.88 11.38 19.42
C LEU A 222 -15.27 11.82 18.01
N LYS A 223 -14.64 12.88 17.52
CA LYS A 223 -14.77 13.27 16.10
C LYS A 223 -14.11 12.20 15.22
N PRO A 224 -14.66 11.90 14.03
CA PRO A 224 -14.01 10.96 13.11
C PRO A 224 -12.68 11.54 12.69
N ILE A 225 -11.58 11.15 13.34
CA ILE A 225 -10.20 11.51 12.92
C ILE A 225 -9.18 10.83 13.83
N ALA A 226 -8.06 10.38 13.21
CA ALA A 226 -6.74 10.29 13.77
C ALA A 226 -6.47 9.20 14.83
N THR A 227 -5.19 8.94 15.00
CA THR A 227 -4.67 8.00 16.00
C THR A 227 -5.02 8.44 17.41
N ARG A 228 -5.83 7.63 18.07
CA ARG A 228 -6.21 7.83 19.47
C ARG A 228 -5.80 6.63 20.30
N HIS A 229 -5.27 6.89 21.48
CA HIS A 229 -4.94 5.82 22.40
C HIS A 229 -4.98 6.28 23.85
N ILE A 230 -5.17 5.32 24.74
CA ILE A 230 -5.04 5.49 26.18
C ILE A 230 -3.79 4.74 26.61
N GLU A 231 -2.87 5.43 27.26
CA GLU A 231 -1.77 4.80 27.99
C GLU A 231 -2.18 4.65 29.45
N VAL A 232 -1.98 3.48 30.00
CA VAL A 232 -2.17 3.19 31.42
C VAL A 232 -0.89 2.64 32.00
N GLU A 233 -0.57 3.04 33.21
CA GLU A 233 0.56 2.48 33.97
C GLU A 233 0.19 2.36 35.45
N PHE A 234 0.72 1.34 36.12
CA PHE A 234 0.57 1.21 37.57
C PHE A 234 1.45 2.25 38.25
N ASP A 235 0.88 2.98 39.20
CA ASP A 235 1.59 3.97 40.02
C ASP A 235 2.10 3.32 41.30
N ASP A 236 2.63 2.10 41.15
CA ASP A 236 3.19 1.29 42.24
C ASP A 236 4.58 0.78 41.83
N PRO A 237 5.66 1.09 42.59
CA PRO A 237 7.00 0.62 42.27
C PRO A 237 7.18 -0.89 42.22
N GLN A 238 6.26 -1.66 42.80
CA GLN A 238 6.29 -3.13 42.78
C GLN A 238 5.89 -3.71 41.41
N TYR A 239 5.17 -2.91 40.60
CA TYR A 239 4.66 -3.37 39.32
C TYR A 239 5.19 -2.50 38.19
N ILE A 240 6.00 -3.10 37.31
CA ILE A 240 6.42 -2.45 36.06
C ILE A 240 5.35 -2.80 35.02
N TYR A 241 4.26 -2.03 34.99
CA TYR A 241 3.20 -2.22 34.03
C TYR A 241 2.89 -0.93 33.30
N LYS A 242 2.99 -0.98 31.99
CA LYS A 242 2.55 0.08 31.09
C LYS A 242 1.94 -0.53 29.85
N LYS A 243 0.72 -0.12 29.49
CA LYS A 243 0.05 -0.59 28.29
C LYS A 243 -0.64 0.54 27.55
N THR A 244 -0.65 0.41 26.24
CA THR A 244 -1.33 1.34 25.33
C THR A 244 -2.54 0.63 24.71
N PHE A 245 -3.71 1.22 24.87
CA PHE A 245 -4.96 0.79 24.25
C PHE A 245 -5.30 1.76 23.13
N TYR A 246 -5.25 1.30 21.90
CA TYR A 246 -5.70 2.09 20.76
C TYR A 246 -7.22 2.05 20.67
N LEU A 247 -7.85 3.21 20.51
CA LEU A 247 -9.29 3.29 20.40
C LEU A 247 -9.72 2.83 19.01
N PRO A 248 -10.73 1.96 18.92
CA PRO A 248 -11.34 1.61 17.65
C PRO A 248 -12.11 2.82 17.09
N SER A 249 -12.51 2.74 15.82
CA SER A 249 -13.56 3.63 15.32
C SER A 249 -14.89 3.21 15.95
N PHE A 250 -15.54 4.11 16.67
CA PHE A 250 -16.83 3.84 17.31
C PHE A 250 -18.01 4.06 16.36
N THR A 251 -17.83 4.91 15.36
CA THR A 251 -18.80 5.11 14.30
C THR A 251 -18.59 4.05 13.23
N LYS A 252 -19.58 3.17 13.10
CA LYS A 252 -19.68 2.34 11.91
C LYS A 252 -20.05 3.27 10.77
N ASP A 253 -19.12 3.45 9.85
CA ASP A 253 -19.30 4.28 8.67
C ASP A 253 -18.42 3.75 7.53
N PHE A 254 -18.72 4.17 6.30
CA PHE A 254 -17.92 3.82 5.16
C PHE A 254 -17.91 4.95 4.13
N ASP A 255 -16.88 4.95 3.30
CA ASP A 255 -16.71 5.84 2.16
C ASP A 255 -16.55 5.03 0.87
N VAL A 256 -16.97 5.60 -0.25
CA VAL A 256 -16.82 4.99 -1.58
C VAL A 256 -16.19 6.00 -2.52
N LYS A 257 -15.09 5.59 -3.16
CA LYS A 257 -14.45 6.39 -4.21
C LYS A 257 -14.64 5.74 -5.55
N PHE A 258 -14.83 6.56 -6.58
CA PHE A 258 -15.04 6.12 -7.96
C PHE A 258 -13.88 6.53 -8.84
N PHE A 259 -13.51 5.61 -9.73
CA PHE A 259 -12.32 5.70 -10.57
C PHE A 259 -12.72 5.39 -12.02
N PRO A 260 -13.16 6.41 -12.80
CA PRO A 260 -13.45 6.23 -14.21
C PRO A 260 -12.20 5.75 -14.96
N GLU A 261 -12.34 4.69 -15.75
CA GLU A 261 -11.23 4.14 -16.51
C GLU A 261 -10.69 5.17 -17.50
N GLY A 262 -9.37 5.33 -17.53
CA GLY A 262 -8.70 6.32 -18.35
C GLY A 262 -8.55 7.71 -17.74
N GLY A 263 -9.12 7.97 -16.55
CA GLY A 263 -8.84 9.16 -15.71
C GLY A 263 -9.99 10.14 -15.50
N ALA A 264 -10.88 10.35 -16.45
CA ALA A 264 -12.04 11.24 -16.34
C ALA A 264 -13.33 10.51 -16.71
N LEU A 265 -14.47 10.94 -16.17
CA LEU A 265 -15.78 10.45 -16.58
C LEU A 265 -16.20 11.23 -17.83
N LEU A 266 -16.21 10.57 -18.99
CA LEU A 266 -16.38 11.20 -20.29
C LEU A 266 -17.70 10.79 -20.95
N THR A 267 -18.25 11.66 -21.80
CA THR A 267 -19.43 11.37 -22.63
C THR A 267 -19.04 10.46 -23.82
N VAL A 268 -18.72 9.22 -23.52
CA VAL A 268 -18.36 8.17 -24.49
C VAL A 268 -19.42 7.06 -24.51
N ALA A 269 -19.38 6.21 -25.53
CA ALA A 269 -20.41 5.18 -25.71
C ALA A 269 -20.54 4.22 -24.53
N HIS A 270 -19.43 3.88 -23.89
CA HIS A 270 -19.39 3.10 -22.66
C HIS A 270 -18.07 3.35 -21.92
N GLN A 271 -18.13 3.39 -20.62
CA GLN A 271 -16.95 3.55 -19.76
C GLN A 271 -17.08 2.69 -18.51
N ASN A 272 -16.01 2.00 -18.16
CA ASN A 272 -15.91 1.28 -16.90
C ASN A 272 -15.59 2.25 -15.77
N ILE A 273 -16.27 2.09 -14.65
CA ILE A 273 -16.05 2.87 -13.44
C ILE A 273 -15.74 1.88 -12.33
N ALA A 274 -14.48 1.82 -11.94
CA ALA A 274 -14.11 1.07 -10.75
C ALA A 274 -14.48 1.85 -9.49
N PHE A 275 -14.70 1.13 -8.41
CA PHE A 275 -14.92 1.72 -7.10
C PHE A 275 -14.15 0.98 -6.01
N LYS A 276 -13.87 1.68 -4.92
CA LYS A 276 -13.30 1.13 -3.69
C LYS A 276 -14.11 1.63 -2.51
N ALA A 277 -14.64 0.69 -1.74
CA ALA A 277 -15.32 0.96 -0.48
C ALA A 277 -14.39 0.68 0.71
N GLN A 278 -14.35 1.59 1.65
CA GLN A 278 -13.50 1.55 2.83
C GLN A 278 -14.29 1.91 4.08
N GLY A 279 -14.19 1.09 5.11
CA GLY A 279 -14.78 1.33 6.41
C GLY A 279 -14.06 2.43 7.19
N SER A 280 -14.70 2.91 8.24
CA SER A 280 -14.12 3.90 9.18
C SER A 280 -12.87 3.39 9.92
N ASP A 281 -12.62 2.09 9.91
CA ASP A 281 -11.41 1.44 10.44
C ASP A 281 -10.22 1.46 9.46
N GLY A 282 -10.44 1.94 8.23
CA GLY A 282 -9.44 2.02 7.17
C GLY A 282 -9.30 0.74 6.33
N PHE A 283 -10.04 -0.33 6.67
CA PHE A 283 -10.05 -1.56 5.88
C PHE A 283 -11.16 -1.56 4.84
N SER A 284 -11.06 -2.48 3.90
CA SER A 284 -12.08 -2.68 2.89
C SER A 284 -13.40 -3.12 3.52
N THR A 285 -14.51 -2.63 2.97
CA THR A 285 -15.84 -3.08 3.34
C THR A 285 -16.62 -3.50 2.11
N GLU A 286 -17.38 -4.60 2.23
CA GLU A 286 -18.24 -5.05 1.16
C GLU A 286 -19.49 -4.18 1.07
N ILE A 287 -19.84 -3.79 -0.16
CA ILE A 287 -21.03 -2.98 -0.45
C ILE A 287 -21.79 -3.56 -1.63
N GLU A 288 -23.09 -3.30 -1.63
CA GLU A 288 -23.99 -3.49 -2.76
C GLU A 288 -24.87 -2.25 -2.94
N GLY A 289 -25.38 -2.02 -4.12
CA GLY A 289 -26.24 -0.85 -4.35
C GLY A 289 -26.68 -0.68 -5.79
N PHE A 290 -27.24 0.51 -6.05
CA PHE A 290 -27.76 0.88 -7.35
C PHE A 290 -27.18 2.22 -7.79
N LEU A 291 -26.94 2.33 -9.08
CA LEU A 291 -26.56 3.57 -9.77
C LEU A 291 -27.83 4.25 -10.32
N PHE A 292 -27.88 5.56 -10.14
CA PHE A 292 -28.98 6.42 -10.57
C PHE A 292 -28.47 7.57 -11.44
N ASP A 293 -29.34 8.05 -12.29
CA ASP A 293 -29.15 9.34 -12.97
C ASP A 293 -29.70 10.52 -12.15
N ALA A 294 -29.60 11.74 -12.70
CA ALA A 294 -30.09 12.96 -12.04
C ALA A 294 -31.63 12.97 -11.79
N ASN A 295 -32.41 12.23 -12.60
CA ASN A 295 -33.87 12.12 -12.47
C ASN A 295 -34.26 11.11 -11.39
N GLY A 296 -33.33 10.31 -10.89
CA GLY A 296 -33.60 9.23 -9.95
C GLY A 296 -33.94 7.90 -10.61
N ASP A 297 -33.72 7.78 -11.93
CA ASP A 297 -33.94 6.52 -12.64
C ASP A 297 -32.77 5.55 -12.34
N THR A 298 -33.13 4.31 -12.01
CA THR A 298 -32.13 3.26 -11.74
C THR A 298 -31.50 2.77 -13.04
N LEU A 299 -30.19 2.89 -13.16
CA LEU A 299 -29.44 2.49 -14.36
C LEU A 299 -28.91 1.07 -14.25
N THR A 300 -28.28 0.70 -13.14
CA THR A 300 -27.71 -0.63 -12.91
C THR A 300 -27.51 -0.91 -11.43
N ALA A 301 -27.44 -2.19 -11.08
CA ALA A 301 -26.99 -2.65 -9.78
C ALA A 301 -25.50 -2.91 -9.80
N PHE A 302 -24.83 -2.78 -8.64
CA PHE A 302 -23.43 -3.10 -8.46
C PHE A 302 -23.17 -3.72 -7.08
N ARG A 303 -22.06 -4.42 -6.97
CA ARG A 303 -21.58 -4.97 -5.68
C ARG A 303 -20.07 -5.09 -5.69
N SER A 304 -19.48 -5.11 -4.50
CA SER A 304 -18.07 -5.48 -4.33
C SER A 304 -17.82 -6.93 -4.76
N GLU A 305 -16.70 -7.16 -5.41
CA GLU A 305 -16.27 -8.49 -5.86
C GLU A 305 -15.02 -8.97 -5.12
N HIS A 306 -14.20 -8.05 -4.62
CA HIS A 306 -12.99 -8.36 -3.84
C HIS A 306 -12.49 -7.14 -3.08
N ASP A 307 -12.23 -7.31 -1.78
CA ASP A 307 -11.68 -6.26 -0.89
C ASP A 307 -12.34 -4.89 -1.11
N GLY A 308 -13.67 -4.83 -1.08
CA GLY A 308 -14.43 -3.60 -1.27
C GLY A 308 -14.35 -2.99 -2.67
N MET A 309 -13.72 -3.67 -3.63
CA MET A 309 -13.58 -3.22 -5.00
C MET A 309 -14.58 -3.91 -5.93
N GLY A 310 -14.95 -3.20 -6.97
CA GLY A 310 -15.75 -3.71 -8.07
C GLY A 310 -15.75 -2.74 -9.24
N VAL A 311 -16.50 -3.09 -10.28
CA VAL A 311 -16.63 -2.27 -11.48
C VAL A 311 -18.06 -2.33 -12.00
N PHE A 312 -18.56 -1.21 -12.50
CA PHE A 312 -19.76 -1.15 -13.30
C PHE A 312 -19.51 -0.32 -14.56
N THR A 313 -20.35 -0.50 -15.57
CA THR A 313 -20.26 0.24 -16.83
C THR A 313 -21.36 1.27 -16.91
N LEU A 314 -21.05 2.45 -17.40
CA LEU A 314 -21.96 3.57 -17.58
C LEU A 314 -21.80 4.13 -19.00
N ASN A 315 -22.90 4.64 -19.56
CA ASN A 315 -22.95 5.43 -20.79
C ASN A 315 -23.23 6.89 -20.39
N PRO A 316 -22.21 7.70 -20.07
CA PRO A 316 -22.43 9.05 -19.58
C PRO A 316 -22.96 9.97 -20.67
N THR A 317 -23.92 10.83 -20.35
CA THR A 317 -24.52 11.80 -21.26
C THR A 317 -24.17 13.22 -20.85
N VAL A 318 -24.10 14.12 -21.83
CA VAL A 318 -23.81 15.55 -21.61
C VAL A 318 -24.83 16.17 -20.66
N GLY A 319 -24.35 16.96 -19.70
CA GLY A 319 -25.19 17.70 -18.76
C GLY A 319 -25.87 16.84 -17.68
N ASN A 320 -25.65 15.53 -17.66
CA ASN A 320 -26.21 14.65 -16.63
C ASN A 320 -25.23 14.46 -15.46
N SER A 321 -25.76 14.16 -14.29
CA SER A 321 -25.02 13.77 -13.10
C SER A 321 -25.50 12.40 -12.61
N TYR A 322 -24.60 11.69 -11.94
CA TYR A 322 -24.86 10.33 -11.51
C TYR A 322 -24.50 10.16 -10.05
N TYR A 323 -25.25 9.32 -9.37
CA TYR A 323 -24.98 8.98 -7.97
C TYR A 323 -25.31 7.51 -7.70
N VAL A 324 -24.70 6.96 -6.67
CA VAL A 324 -25.06 5.65 -6.16
C VAL A 324 -25.72 5.75 -4.79
N ILE A 325 -26.61 4.81 -4.51
CA ILE A 325 -27.02 4.48 -3.14
C ILE A 325 -26.40 3.12 -2.85
N ALA A 326 -25.42 3.11 -1.93
CA ALA A 326 -24.70 1.93 -1.54
C ALA A 326 -25.05 1.52 -0.11
N LYS A 327 -25.14 0.22 0.13
CA LYS A 327 -25.39 -0.38 1.44
C LYS A 327 -24.19 -1.25 1.82
N SER A 328 -23.66 -1.05 3.04
CA SER A 328 -22.61 -1.89 3.60
C SER A 328 -23.18 -3.17 4.22
N GLY A 329 -22.31 -4.17 4.46
CA GLY A 329 -22.67 -5.39 5.17
C GLY A 329 -23.25 -5.15 6.57
N ASP A 330 -22.90 -4.06 7.23
CA ASP A 330 -23.48 -3.60 8.51
C ASP A 330 -24.86 -2.98 8.38
N GLY A 331 -25.42 -2.87 7.17
CA GLY A 331 -26.76 -2.35 6.91
C GLY A 331 -26.87 -0.84 6.75
N ILE A 332 -25.76 -0.09 6.79
CA ILE A 332 -25.73 1.35 6.59
C ILE A 332 -25.91 1.65 5.12
N SER A 333 -26.87 2.54 4.77
CA SER A 333 -27.08 2.99 3.40
C SER A 333 -26.72 4.46 3.25
N LYS A 334 -25.93 4.78 2.21
CA LYS A 334 -25.47 6.14 1.94
C LYS A 334 -25.50 6.45 0.45
N ARG A 335 -25.69 7.72 0.14
CA ARG A 335 -25.56 8.26 -1.21
C ARG A 335 -24.15 8.79 -1.43
N PHE A 336 -23.58 8.48 -2.62
CA PHE A 336 -22.30 8.99 -3.08
C PHE A 336 -22.47 9.49 -4.52
N ASP A 337 -22.02 10.71 -4.78
CA ASP A 337 -22.04 11.26 -6.13
C ASP A 337 -20.83 10.79 -6.92
N LEU A 338 -21.02 10.49 -8.19
CA LEU A 338 -19.94 10.20 -9.11
C LEU A 338 -19.17 11.48 -9.47
N PRO A 339 -17.93 11.38 -9.99
CA PRO A 339 -17.24 12.52 -10.57
C PRO A 339 -18.08 13.21 -11.64
N ALA A 340 -17.88 14.52 -11.81
CA ALA A 340 -18.58 15.28 -12.84
C ALA A 340 -18.25 14.72 -14.24
N VAL A 341 -19.25 14.70 -15.11
CA VAL A 341 -19.09 14.27 -16.50
C VAL A 341 -18.41 15.38 -17.29
N GLU A 342 -17.34 15.01 -17.99
CA GLU A 342 -16.60 15.93 -18.86
C GLU A 342 -17.02 15.73 -20.32
N GLU A 343 -17.31 16.84 -21.00
CA GLU A 343 -17.75 16.83 -22.39
C GLU A 343 -16.60 16.65 -23.39
N LYS A 344 -15.36 16.93 -22.96
CA LYS A 344 -14.17 16.84 -23.80
C LYS A 344 -13.14 15.91 -23.20
N GLY A 345 -12.67 14.96 -23.99
CA GLY A 345 -11.61 14.08 -23.58
C GLY A 345 -11.44 12.86 -24.50
N ILE A 346 -10.34 12.16 -24.25
CA ILE A 346 -10.01 10.89 -24.89
C ILE A 346 -9.71 9.89 -23.77
N THR A 347 -10.28 8.72 -23.83
CA THR A 347 -10.06 7.65 -22.84
C THR A 347 -9.46 6.41 -23.46
N LEU A 348 -8.64 5.72 -22.67
CA LEU A 348 -8.03 4.43 -22.95
C LEU A 348 -8.62 3.39 -22.01
N SER A 349 -9.32 2.41 -22.53
CA SER A 349 -9.71 1.22 -21.77
C SER A 349 -8.83 0.04 -22.15
N MET A 350 -8.57 -0.83 -21.16
CA MET A 350 -7.69 -1.97 -21.28
C MET A 350 -8.33 -3.21 -20.66
N THR A 351 -8.17 -4.34 -21.31
CA THR A 351 -8.61 -5.64 -20.79
C THR A 351 -7.49 -6.64 -20.97
N HIS A 352 -7.05 -7.26 -19.88
CA HIS A 352 -6.13 -8.40 -19.94
C HIS A 352 -6.92 -9.69 -19.84
N TYR A 353 -6.91 -10.47 -20.90
CA TYR A 353 -7.60 -11.75 -20.97
C TYR A 353 -6.67 -12.85 -21.48
N LYS A 354 -6.40 -13.84 -20.64
CA LYS A 354 -5.45 -14.94 -20.91
C LYS A 354 -4.03 -14.40 -21.21
N LYS A 355 -3.61 -14.44 -22.47
CA LYS A 355 -2.31 -13.97 -22.96
C LYS A 355 -2.43 -12.74 -23.86
N GLU A 356 -3.61 -12.14 -23.93
CA GLU A 356 -3.86 -10.96 -24.74
C GLU A 356 -4.20 -9.74 -23.88
N ILE A 357 -3.57 -8.63 -24.18
CA ILE A 357 -3.96 -7.30 -23.71
C ILE A 357 -4.69 -6.64 -24.88
N ARG A 358 -5.94 -6.26 -24.63
CA ARG A 358 -6.78 -5.55 -25.59
C ARG A 358 -6.93 -4.12 -25.14
N TYR A 359 -6.92 -3.19 -26.08
CA TYR A 359 -7.17 -1.79 -25.81
C TYR A 359 -8.24 -1.23 -26.72
N GLU A 360 -8.96 -0.26 -26.22
CA GLU A 360 -9.91 0.56 -26.94
C GLU A 360 -9.72 2.02 -26.56
N ILE A 361 -9.76 2.88 -27.57
CA ILE A 361 -9.62 4.33 -27.42
C ILE A 361 -10.92 4.96 -27.90
N GLN A 362 -11.55 5.72 -27.03
CA GLN A 362 -12.76 6.47 -27.34
C GLN A 362 -12.51 7.96 -27.11
N LYS A 363 -13.18 8.80 -27.88
CA LYS A 363 -13.23 10.25 -27.67
C LYS A 363 -14.67 10.72 -27.53
N THR A 364 -14.87 11.82 -26.88
CA THR A 364 -16.17 12.48 -26.84
C THR A 364 -16.47 13.14 -28.19
N GLU A 365 -17.74 13.40 -28.50
CA GLU A 365 -18.13 14.10 -29.73
C GLU A 365 -17.54 15.52 -29.82
N ALA A 366 -17.48 16.21 -28.67
CA ALA A 366 -16.93 17.57 -28.57
C ALA A 366 -15.39 17.65 -28.65
N THR A 367 -14.71 16.51 -28.76
CA THR A 367 -13.24 16.43 -28.88
C THR A 367 -12.85 16.07 -30.30
N GLU A 368 -11.92 16.80 -30.88
CA GLU A 368 -11.30 16.40 -32.14
C GLU A 368 -10.11 15.48 -31.88
N TRP A 369 -9.83 14.58 -32.84
CA TRP A 369 -8.63 13.76 -32.75
C TRP A 369 -7.37 14.64 -32.88
N PRO A 370 -6.34 14.40 -32.04
CA PRO A 370 -5.03 15.03 -32.24
C PRO A 370 -4.47 14.65 -33.62
N GLN A 371 -3.66 15.52 -34.21
CA GLN A 371 -3.00 15.25 -35.50
C GLN A 371 -2.14 13.98 -35.45
N LYS A 372 -1.51 13.72 -34.30
CA LYS A 372 -0.80 12.48 -34.01
C LYS A 372 -1.15 12.02 -32.61
N LEU A 373 -1.37 10.73 -32.49
CA LEU A 373 -1.65 10.05 -31.23
C LEU A 373 -0.69 8.87 -31.09
N PHE A 374 -0.13 8.69 -29.91
CA PHE A 374 0.80 7.61 -29.61
C PHE A 374 0.33 6.82 -28.41
N LEU A 375 0.42 5.49 -28.53
CA LEU A 375 0.31 4.58 -27.41
C LEU A 375 1.71 4.24 -26.91
N ILE A 376 1.97 4.56 -25.64
CA ILE A 376 3.20 4.23 -24.93
C ILE A 376 2.89 3.11 -23.94
N ALA A 377 3.78 2.13 -23.86
CA ALA A 377 3.79 1.19 -22.74
C ALA A 377 5.18 1.12 -22.14
N HIS A 378 5.26 1.21 -20.81
CA HIS A 378 6.51 1.05 -20.07
C HIS A 378 6.31 0.24 -18.80
N THR A 379 7.34 -0.50 -18.40
CA THR A 379 7.39 -1.22 -17.12
C THR A 379 8.52 -0.63 -16.28
N ARG A 380 8.17 0.01 -15.17
CA ARG A 380 9.13 0.63 -14.23
C ARG A 380 10.15 1.56 -14.91
N GLY A 381 9.70 2.39 -15.84
CA GLY A 381 10.56 3.33 -16.57
C GLY A 381 11.30 2.74 -17.78
N LYS A 382 11.19 1.44 -18.05
CA LYS A 382 11.70 0.83 -19.28
C LYS A 382 10.63 0.89 -20.36
N LEU A 383 10.91 1.60 -21.44
CA LEU A 383 10.02 1.70 -22.60
C LEU A 383 9.91 0.34 -23.30
N VAL A 384 8.68 -0.13 -23.50
CA VAL A 384 8.39 -1.39 -24.20
C VAL A 384 7.72 -1.12 -25.55
N ILE A 385 6.75 -0.20 -25.58
CA ILE A 385 6.00 0.17 -26.78
C ILE A 385 6.00 1.69 -26.91
N LEU A 386 6.24 2.15 -28.13
CA LEU A 386 5.96 3.49 -28.60
C LEU A 386 5.46 3.38 -30.03
N GLN A 387 4.15 3.41 -30.20
CA GLN A 387 3.55 3.23 -31.52
C GLN A 387 2.55 4.33 -31.83
N PRO A 388 2.52 4.84 -33.07
CA PRO A 388 1.44 5.72 -33.51
C PRO A 388 0.11 4.94 -33.55
N VAL A 389 -0.96 5.63 -33.16
CA VAL A 389 -2.33 5.13 -33.22
C VAL A 389 -3.02 5.78 -34.41
N SER A 390 -3.58 4.95 -35.31
CA SER A 390 -4.45 5.47 -36.38
C SER A 390 -5.84 5.79 -35.80
N VAL A 391 -6.35 6.96 -36.09
CA VAL A 391 -7.70 7.38 -35.69
C VAL A 391 -8.81 6.55 -36.36
N ASP A 392 -8.50 5.86 -37.47
CA ASP A 392 -9.42 4.93 -38.14
C ASP A 392 -9.44 3.56 -37.48
N ARG A 393 -8.47 3.28 -36.58
CA ARG A 393 -8.36 2.02 -35.86
C ARG A 393 -8.03 2.27 -34.39
N THR A 394 -9.05 2.58 -33.63
CA THR A 394 -8.95 2.96 -32.21
C THR A 394 -8.98 1.77 -31.24
N PHE A 395 -8.89 0.55 -31.74
CA PHE A 395 -8.78 -0.68 -30.95
C PHE A 395 -7.65 -1.56 -31.45
N GLY A 396 -7.11 -2.35 -30.54
CA GLY A 396 -6.06 -3.30 -30.89
C GLY A 396 -5.83 -4.35 -29.82
N ARG A 397 -4.90 -5.23 -30.11
CA ARG A 397 -4.47 -6.30 -29.19
C ARG A 397 -2.98 -6.52 -29.30
N MET A 398 -2.38 -6.97 -28.21
CA MET A 398 -0.98 -7.34 -28.13
C MET A 398 -0.81 -8.56 -27.22
N ASN A 399 0.25 -9.32 -27.42
CA ASN A 399 0.57 -10.45 -26.57
C ASN A 399 1.24 -9.96 -25.28
N ASP A 400 0.86 -10.50 -24.12
CA ASP A 400 1.43 -10.13 -22.82
C ASP A 400 2.90 -10.56 -22.67
N SER A 401 3.38 -11.49 -23.51
CA SER A 401 4.80 -11.89 -23.54
C SER A 401 5.76 -10.79 -23.98
N LEU A 402 5.27 -9.68 -24.50
CA LEU A 402 6.07 -8.49 -24.80
C LEU A 402 6.52 -7.78 -23.52
N PHE A 403 5.88 -8.03 -22.40
CA PHE A 403 6.07 -7.30 -21.14
C PHE A 403 6.68 -8.19 -20.07
N ASN A 404 7.49 -7.61 -19.22
CA ASN A 404 7.96 -8.28 -18.01
C ASN A 404 6.81 -8.43 -17.00
N ALA A 405 6.91 -9.45 -16.14
CA ALA A 405 5.99 -9.64 -15.02
C ALA A 405 5.93 -8.40 -14.11
N GLY A 406 4.75 -8.12 -13.58
CA GLY A 406 4.46 -6.95 -12.74
C GLY A 406 3.61 -5.90 -13.45
N ILE A 407 3.67 -4.66 -12.99
CA ILE A 407 2.79 -3.59 -13.48
C ILE A 407 3.37 -2.92 -14.71
N THR A 408 2.58 -2.87 -15.78
CA THR A 408 2.87 -2.12 -17.00
C THR A 408 1.94 -0.92 -17.09
N HIS A 409 2.51 0.25 -17.36
CA HIS A 409 1.82 1.50 -17.59
C HIS A 409 1.54 1.68 -19.07
N PHE A 410 0.28 1.93 -19.42
CA PHE A 410 -0.15 2.31 -20.77
C PHE A 410 -0.62 3.74 -20.76
N MET A 411 -0.14 4.54 -21.69
CA MET A 411 -0.46 5.97 -21.79
C MET A 411 -0.78 6.34 -23.22
N LEU A 412 -1.79 7.18 -23.39
CA LEU A 412 -2.03 7.89 -24.65
C LEU A 412 -1.45 9.30 -24.53
N ILE A 413 -0.69 9.69 -25.55
CA ILE A 413 -0.15 11.03 -25.64
C ILE A 413 -0.38 11.64 -27.02
N ASP A 414 -0.51 12.97 -27.07
CA ASP A 414 -0.63 13.71 -28.32
C ASP A 414 0.74 14.09 -28.93
N GLN A 415 0.74 14.83 -30.03
CA GLN A 415 1.94 15.29 -30.72
C GLN A 415 2.73 16.34 -29.93
N GLN A 416 2.16 16.95 -28.88
CA GLN A 416 2.84 17.85 -27.95
C GLN A 416 3.45 17.09 -26.76
N GLY A 417 3.14 15.79 -26.60
CA GLY A 417 3.55 14.99 -25.46
C GLY A 417 2.62 15.12 -24.24
N ASN A 418 1.42 15.69 -24.40
CA ASN A 418 0.45 15.74 -23.31
C ASN A 418 -0.14 14.36 -23.09
N ALA A 419 -0.20 13.93 -21.82
CA ALA A 419 -0.87 12.71 -21.43
C ALA A 419 -2.39 12.90 -21.46
N LEU A 420 -3.07 12.13 -22.32
CA LEU A 420 -4.51 12.19 -22.51
C LEU A 420 -5.25 11.16 -21.66
N SER A 421 -4.67 9.99 -21.50
CA SER A 421 -5.26 8.90 -20.75
C SER A 421 -4.19 7.93 -20.26
N HIS A 422 -4.44 7.26 -19.14
CA HIS A 422 -3.49 6.36 -18.50
C HIS A 422 -4.21 5.14 -17.90
N ARG A 423 -3.61 3.96 -18.04
CA ARG A 423 -4.13 2.71 -17.51
C ARG A 423 -2.99 1.79 -17.10
N LEU A 424 -3.10 1.19 -15.93
CA LEU A 424 -2.20 0.12 -15.48
C LEU A 424 -2.77 -1.25 -15.88
N VAL A 425 -1.87 -2.15 -16.22
CA VAL A 425 -2.18 -3.56 -16.45
C VAL A 425 -1.15 -4.41 -15.72
N PHE A 426 -1.63 -5.39 -14.95
CA PHE A 426 -0.76 -6.35 -14.29
C PHE A 426 -0.45 -7.52 -15.24
N ILE A 427 0.83 -7.84 -15.37
CA ILE A 427 1.34 -8.98 -16.16
C ILE A 427 1.77 -10.07 -15.19
N PRO A 428 1.13 -11.24 -15.16
CA PRO A 428 1.50 -12.32 -14.27
C PRO A 428 2.87 -12.92 -14.66
N ASP A 429 3.62 -13.36 -13.65
CA ASP A 429 4.82 -14.18 -13.88
C ASP A 429 4.37 -15.57 -14.34
N ARG A 430 4.67 -15.91 -15.58
CA ARG A 430 4.25 -17.18 -16.18
C ARG A 430 5.27 -18.29 -16.01
N ASN A 431 6.49 -17.93 -15.67
CA ASN A 431 7.61 -18.85 -15.58
C ASN A 431 8.33 -18.71 -14.22
N PRO A 432 7.60 -18.87 -13.10
CA PRO A 432 8.23 -18.76 -11.79
C PRO A 432 9.23 -19.91 -11.57
N ASN A 433 10.34 -19.61 -10.92
CA ASN A 433 11.32 -20.62 -10.54
C ASN A 433 10.66 -21.75 -9.74
N GLN A 434 11.03 -22.98 -10.06
CA GLN A 434 10.53 -24.17 -9.37
C GLN A 434 11.40 -24.45 -8.15
N TRP A 435 10.77 -24.49 -6.99
CA TRP A 435 11.44 -24.78 -5.72
C TRP A 435 11.09 -26.18 -5.24
N GLN A 436 12.12 -26.90 -4.78
CA GLN A 436 11.96 -28.19 -4.13
C GLN A 436 12.71 -28.20 -2.81
N ILE A 437 12.01 -28.61 -1.75
CA ILE A 437 12.59 -28.81 -0.41
C ILE A 437 12.34 -30.26 -0.04
N LEU A 438 13.41 -31.02 0.10
CA LEU A 438 13.38 -32.45 0.46
C LEU A 438 14.05 -32.64 1.81
N ALA A 439 13.32 -33.17 2.75
CA ALA A 439 13.86 -33.62 4.03
C ALA A 439 14.40 -35.05 3.89
N ASP A 440 15.46 -35.37 4.63
CA ASP A 440 16.06 -36.71 4.66
C ASP A 440 15.13 -37.76 5.30
N LYS A 441 14.15 -37.33 6.11
CA LYS A 441 13.15 -38.17 6.77
C LYS A 441 11.78 -37.51 6.79
N THR A 442 10.75 -38.30 6.93
CA THR A 442 9.35 -37.81 7.07
C THR A 442 8.96 -37.50 8.52
N THR A 443 9.70 -38.09 9.49
CA THR A 443 9.44 -37.94 10.92
C THR A 443 10.77 -37.89 11.69
N TYR A 444 10.81 -37.05 12.71
CA TYR A 444 12.00 -36.81 13.54
C TYR A 444 11.65 -36.97 15.03
N GLY A 445 12.60 -37.46 15.80
CA GLY A 445 12.55 -37.46 17.25
C GLY A 445 12.81 -36.08 17.84
N LYS A 446 12.59 -35.95 19.16
CA LYS A 446 12.91 -34.71 19.88
C LYS A 446 14.41 -34.43 19.79
N ARG A 447 14.79 -33.18 19.37
CA ARG A 447 16.18 -32.73 19.23
C ARG A 447 17.00 -33.51 18.19
N GLU A 448 16.35 -34.25 17.33
CA GLU A 448 17.01 -34.95 16.22
C GLU A 448 17.45 -33.94 15.16
N LYS A 449 18.60 -34.18 14.53
CA LYS A 449 19.09 -33.36 13.42
C LYS A 449 18.18 -33.54 12.21
N VAL A 450 17.76 -32.44 11.62
CA VAL A 450 17.00 -32.40 10.37
C VAL A 450 17.95 -31.97 9.24
N SER A 451 18.05 -32.79 8.20
CA SER A 451 18.79 -32.43 6.98
C SER A 451 17.80 -32.18 5.85
N GLN A 452 17.94 -31.05 5.17
CA GLN A 452 17.09 -30.68 4.05
C GLN A 452 17.95 -30.32 2.84
N GLN A 453 17.54 -30.83 1.68
CA GLN A 453 18.08 -30.41 0.40
C GLN A 453 17.12 -29.42 -0.24
N ILE A 454 17.62 -28.24 -0.58
CA ILE A 454 16.84 -27.17 -1.24
C ILE A 454 17.42 -27.01 -2.64
N SER A 455 16.57 -27.07 -3.65
CA SER A 455 16.94 -26.81 -5.03
C SER A 455 15.97 -25.82 -5.66
N ALA A 456 16.51 -24.94 -6.49
CA ALA A 456 15.76 -24.02 -7.31
C ALA A 456 16.14 -24.23 -8.77
N LYS A 457 15.15 -24.30 -9.65
CA LYS A 457 15.34 -24.46 -11.09
C LYS A 457 14.48 -23.46 -11.84
N ASP A 458 14.96 -22.98 -12.98
CA ASP A 458 14.16 -22.22 -13.93
C ASP A 458 13.15 -23.14 -14.66
N ASP A 459 12.35 -22.59 -15.56
CA ASP A 459 11.38 -23.30 -16.40
C ASP A 459 12.01 -24.30 -17.38
N ASN A 460 13.31 -24.15 -17.68
CA ASN A 460 14.07 -25.08 -18.51
C ASN A 460 14.72 -26.21 -17.69
N GLY A 461 14.54 -26.19 -16.37
CA GLY A 461 15.14 -27.15 -15.45
C GLY A 461 16.59 -26.84 -15.07
N THR A 462 17.13 -25.67 -15.47
CA THR A 462 18.49 -25.24 -15.14
C THR A 462 18.55 -24.79 -13.68
N PRO A 463 19.57 -25.20 -12.90
CA PRO A 463 19.74 -24.72 -11.54
C PRO A 463 19.88 -23.20 -11.47
N VAL A 464 19.18 -22.57 -10.55
CA VAL A 464 19.25 -21.13 -10.31
C VAL A 464 20.26 -20.84 -9.22
N GLU A 465 21.25 -20.02 -9.54
CA GLU A 465 22.19 -19.46 -8.56
C GLU A 465 21.65 -18.15 -7.99
N GLY A 466 21.87 -17.93 -6.69
CA GLY A 466 21.38 -16.70 -6.06
C GLY A 466 21.65 -16.64 -4.56
N SER A 467 21.23 -15.54 -3.96
CA SER A 467 21.31 -15.30 -2.53
C SER A 467 19.97 -15.60 -1.87
N PHE A 468 19.95 -16.54 -0.95
CA PHE A 468 18.70 -17.05 -0.35
C PHE A 468 18.65 -16.78 1.16
N SER A 469 17.45 -16.77 1.69
CA SER A 469 17.18 -16.78 3.13
C SER A 469 16.10 -17.79 3.47
N ILE A 470 16.22 -18.42 4.63
CA ILE A 470 15.32 -19.45 5.11
C ILE A 470 14.76 -19.01 6.45
N SER A 471 13.44 -19.12 6.60
CA SER A 471 12.73 -18.99 7.86
C SER A 471 12.19 -20.37 8.26
N ILE A 472 12.49 -20.80 9.49
CA ILE A 472 12.01 -22.08 10.03
C ILE A 472 11.23 -21.78 11.30
N THR A 473 9.97 -22.17 11.30
CA THR A 473 9.05 -21.88 12.41
C THR A 473 8.31 -23.14 12.86
N ASP A 474 7.92 -23.18 14.13
CA ASP A 474 7.04 -24.22 14.65
C ASP A 474 5.60 -23.99 14.16
N ARG A 475 5.05 -24.93 13.42
CA ARG A 475 3.69 -24.88 12.88
C ARG A 475 2.59 -24.83 13.95
N LYS A 476 2.88 -25.27 15.17
CA LYS A 476 1.91 -25.18 16.29
C LYS A 476 1.79 -23.72 16.76
N SER A 477 2.89 -22.99 16.75
CA SER A 477 2.96 -21.61 17.22
C SER A 477 2.67 -20.62 16.10
N ILE A 478 3.08 -20.92 14.86
CA ILE A 478 2.95 -20.03 13.71
C ILE A 478 2.19 -20.73 12.59
N ARG A 479 0.99 -20.26 12.31
CA ARG A 479 0.21 -20.73 11.16
C ARG A 479 0.67 -19.98 9.91
N PRO A 480 1.00 -20.68 8.81
CA PRO A 480 1.29 -20.05 7.55
C PRO A 480 0.09 -19.23 7.08
N ASP A 481 0.35 -18.01 6.65
CA ASP A 481 -0.64 -17.15 6.01
C ASP A 481 -0.27 -16.98 4.54
N SER A 482 -1.00 -17.66 3.66
CA SER A 482 -0.77 -17.61 2.21
C SER A 482 -1.25 -16.30 1.58
N LEU A 483 -2.07 -15.53 2.29
CA LEU A 483 -2.55 -14.22 1.84
C LEU A 483 -1.58 -13.09 2.18
N ALA A 484 -0.67 -13.32 3.13
CA ALA A 484 0.33 -12.34 3.52
C ALA A 484 1.25 -11.96 2.36
N GLY A 485 1.76 -10.73 2.43
CA GLY A 485 2.77 -10.24 1.49
C GLY A 485 4.08 -11.03 1.57
N ASN A 486 4.65 -11.31 0.41
CA ASN A 486 5.94 -11.97 0.24
C ASN A 486 6.81 -11.20 -0.77
N ILE A 487 8.02 -11.69 -1.03
CA ILE A 487 8.97 -11.01 -1.93
C ILE A 487 8.41 -10.84 -3.35
N VAL A 488 7.65 -11.82 -3.85
CA VAL A 488 7.06 -11.77 -5.20
C VAL A 488 5.97 -10.72 -5.25
N SER A 489 5.02 -10.77 -4.31
CA SER A 489 3.93 -9.78 -4.24
C SER A 489 4.45 -8.37 -3.97
N ASN A 490 5.56 -8.23 -3.24
CA ASN A 490 6.19 -6.94 -3.02
C ASN A 490 6.80 -6.40 -4.33
N PHE A 491 7.71 -7.14 -4.96
CA PHE A 491 8.44 -6.64 -6.13
C PHE A 491 7.58 -6.49 -7.38
N LEU A 492 6.57 -7.34 -7.57
CA LEU A 492 5.75 -7.32 -8.79
C LEU A 492 4.46 -6.49 -8.65
N LEU A 493 4.02 -6.17 -7.42
CA LEU A 493 2.73 -5.53 -7.20
C LEU A 493 2.81 -4.36 -6.22
N THR A 494 2.98 -4.63 -4.92
CA THR A 494 2.74 -3.62 -3.88
C THR A 494 3.75 -2.48 -3.86
N SER A 495 5.01 -2.73 -4.26
CA SER A 495 6.03 -1.69 -4.35
C SER A 495 5.85 -0.71 -5.53
N ASP A 496 4.90 -0.98 -6.45
CA ASP A 496 4.60 -0.14 -7.61
C ASP A 496 3.23 0.57 -7.47
N LEU A 497 2.52 0.35 -6.35
CA LEU A 497 1.20 0.93 -6.07
C LEU A 497 1.25 1.86 -4.87
N LYS A 498 0.40 2.88 -4.87
CA LYS A 498 0.19 3.74 -3.71
C LYS A 498 -0.91 3.18 -2.82
N GLY A 499 -0.73 3.39 -1.52
CA GLY A 499 -1.68 2.96 -0.50
C GLY A 499 -1.52 1.49 -0.08
N TYR A 500 -2.30 1.12 0.93
CA TYR A 500 -2.25 -0.22 1.50
C TYR A 500 -3.04 -1.22 0.63
N VAL A 501 -2.38 -2.30 0.22
CA VAL A 501 -3.00 -3.42 -0.48
C VAL A 501 -3.26 -4.53 0.54
N GLU A 502 -4.53 -4.86 0.73
CA GLU A 502 -4.93 -5.97 1.60
C GLU A 502 -4.61 -7.32 0.94
N ASN A 503 -4.22 -8.30 1.76
CA ASN A 503 -4.03 -9.68 1.31
C ASN A 503 -3.22 -9.85 0.01
N PRO A 504 -2.05 -9.20 -0.16
CA PRO A 504 -1.38 -9.14 -1.45
C PRO A 504 -0.92 -10.51 -1.99
N GLY A 505 -0.80 -11.53 -1.13
CA GLY A 505 -0.55 -12.91 -1.54
C GLY A 505 -1.69 -13.52 -2.36
N TYR A 506 -2.92 -13.06 -2.17
CA TYR A 506 -4.09 -13.54 -2.91
C TYR A 506 -3.89 -13.49 -4.42
N TYR A 507 -3.34 -12.40 -4.95
CA TYR A 507 -3.14 -12.17 -6.38
C TYR A 507 -2.11 -13.11 -7.03
N PHE A 508 -1.41 -13.93 -6.21
CA PHE A 508 -0.37 -14.87 -6.65
C PHE A 508 -0.69 -16.33 -6.35
N LEU A 509 -1.81 -16.63 -5.67
CA LEU A 509 -2.18 -18.01 -5.34
C LEU A 509 -2.57 -18.83 -6.57
N GLN A 510 -3.28 -18.22 -7.49
CA GLN A 510 -3.76 -18.87 -8.71
C GLN A 510 -3.69 -17.89 -9.89
N GLN A 511 -3.46 -18.42 -11.09
CA GLN A 511 -3.45 -17.63 -12.31
C GLN A 511 -4.72 -17.93 -13.14
N ASP A 512 -5.87 -17.75 -12.52
CA ASP A 512 -7.16 -17.94 -13.17
C ASP A 512 -7.79 -16.60 -13.62
N LEU A 513 -8.93 -16.69 -14.31
CA LEU A 513 -9.63 -15.50 -14.81
C LEU A 513 -10.19 -14.63 -13.67
N ARG A 514 -10.52 -15.23 -12.53
CA ARG A 514 -11.02 -14.50 -11.37
C ARG A 514 -9.92 -13.65 -10.77
N THR A 515 -8.74 -14.22 -10.57
CA THR A 515 -7.57 -13.50 -10.06
C THR A 515 -7.14 -12.38 -11.02
N LEU A 516 -7.13 -12.63 -12.34
CA LEU A 516 -6.85 -11.58 -13.33
C LEU A 516 -7.87 -10.44 -13.26
N ARG A 517 -9.15 -10.75 -13.07
CA ARG A 517 -10.20 -9.72 -12.90
C ARG A 517 -10.02 -8.93 -11.62
N THR A 518 -9.73 -9.58 -10.50
CA THR A 518 -9.58 -8.88 -9.21
C THR A 518 -8.30 -8.04 -9.15
N VAL A 519 -7.20 -8.48 -9.75
CA VAL A 519 -6.00 -7.64 -9.86
C VAL A 519 -6.24 -6.45 -10.81
N ASP A 520 -7.11 -6.59 -11.79
CA ASP A 520 -7.49 -5.48 -12.66
C ASP A 520 -8.28 -4.39 -11.90
N PHE A 521 -9.16 -4.77 -10.96
CA PHE A 521 -9.77 -3.79 -10.06
C PHE A 521 -8.74 -3.02 -9.25
N LEU A 522 -7.71 -3.70 -8.77
CA LEU A 522 -6.60 -3.07 -8.06
C LEU A 522 -5.85 -2.07 -8.98
N MET A 523 -5.61 -2.44 -10.25
CA MET A 523 -5.00 -1.54 -11.24
C MET A 523 -5.88 -0.31 -11.52
N MET A 524 -7.19 -0.48 -11.54
CA MET A 524 -8.14 0.61 -11.77
C MET A 524 -8.34 1.52 -10.56
N THR A 525 -8.13 1.04 -9.34
CA THR A 525 -8.32 1.81 -8.10
C THR A 525 -7.01 2.39 -7.58
N HIS A 526 -6.05 1.56 -7.15
CA HIS A 526 -4.76 2.00 -6.60
C HIS A 526 -3.83 2.59 -7.66
N GLY A 527 -3.98 2.16 -8.89
CA GLY A 527 -3.23 2.65 -10.05
C GLY A 527 -3.86 3.82 -10.79
N TRP A 528 -5.04 4.27 -10.36
CA TRP A 528 -5.78 5.32 -11.06
C TRP A 528 -5.06 6.67 -11.06
N ARG A 529 -5.08 7.35 -12.23
CA ARG A 529 -4.49 8.68 -12.44
C ARG A 529 -5.47 9.55 -13.21
N ARG A 530 -5.58 10.82 -12.80
CA ARG A 530 -6.28 11.86 -13.56
C ARG A 530 -5.27 12.82 -14.14
N HIS A 531 -5.35 13.08 -15.42
CA HIS A 531 -4.58 14.10 -16.12
C HIS A 531 -5.51 15.26 -16.48
N PRO A 532 -5.51 16.36 -15.72
CA PRO A 532 -6.35 17.50 -16.06
C PRO A 532 -5.86 18.14 -17.38
N VAL A 533 -6.81 18.49 -18.24
CA VAL A 533 -6.59 19.06 -19.59
C VAL A 533 -5.78 20.38 -19.56
N SER A 534 -5.62 21.01 -18.40
CA SER A 534 -4.95 22.31 -18.23
C SER A 534 -3.44 22.25 -18.01
N TYR A 535 -2.81 21.07 -17.98
CA TYR A 535 -1.35 20.98 -17.89
C TYR A 535 -0.71 21.14 -19.26
N THR A 536 -0.48 22.39 -19.68
CA THR A 536 0.14 22.79 -20.96
C THR A 536 1.65 22.64 -21.02
N HIS A 537 2.29 21.95 -20.07
CA HIS A 537 3.72 21.68 -20.13
C HIS A 537 4.01 20.28 -19.64
N LEU A 538 4.81 19.55 -20.41
CA LEU A 538 5.48 18.30 -20.05
C LEU A 538 6.20 18.42 -18.68
N THR A 539 5.45 18.42 -17.62
CA THR A 539 5.97 17.94 -16.37
C THR A 539 5.72 16.44 -16.35
N LEU A 540 6.61 15.70 -16.96
CA LEU A 540 6.76 14.26 -16.83
C LEU A 540 7.24 13.80 -15.41
N PRO A 541 7.14 14.59 -14.31
CA PRO A 541 7.48 14.15 -12.97
C PRO A 541 6.54 13.05 -12.47
N THR A 542 5.36 12.90 -13.05
CA THR A 542 4.38 11.90 -12.61
C THR A 542 4.70 10.50 -13.11
N ILE A 543 5.56 10.35 -14.09
CA ILE A 543 6.04 9.04 -14.55
C ILE A 543 7.12 8.48 -13.61
N CYS A 544 7.82 9.35 -12.88
CA CYS A 544 8.86 8.98 -11.90
C CYS A 544 8.35 8.83 -10.47
N SER A 545 7.12 9.20 -10.17
CA SER A 545 6.51 8.95 -8.87
C SER A 545 5.82 7.58 -8.83
N VAL A 546 6.54 6.58 -9.31
CA VAL A 546 6.21 5.16 -9.13
C VAL A 546 7.19 4.54 -8.17
#